data_6e05aedd0083eed02d7105d01f192e9f
#
_entry.id   6e05aedd0083eed02d7105d01f192e9f
#
_cell.length_a   1.000
_cell.length_b   1.000
_cell.length_c   1.000
_cell.angle_alpha   90.00
_cell.angle_beta   90.00
_cell.angle_gamma   90.00
#
_symmetry.space_group_name_H-M   'P 1'
#
loop_
_entity.id
_entity.type
_entity.pdbx_description
1 polymer ?
#
loop_
_entity_poly.entity_id
_entity_poly.type
_entity_poly.pdbx_seq_one_letter_code
_entity_poly.pdbx_strand_id
1 'polypeptide(L)'
;MRKLLLAVPAVVLFVPACGQAVGVDMPAETHTLPTSQPTVEPAAPVATAEPEPRGDEFVVTYIEDGDTIEVNTGERVRLIGIDTPEQSECGFEDASQRMEELTLGETVTLTPGAQDDVDRYGRLLRYVDVGDVDAGEVMLMSGFAIPRYNSTDGYGEHDREPLYKPAYEVGEAAGKFNLCDDKPPPIIEQQ
;
A
#
# COMPACT_ATOMS: atom_id res chain seq x y z
N MET A 1 -36.07 -32.19 -15.56
CA MET A 1 -37.22 -32.21 -14.65
C MET A 1 -36.70 -32.10 -13.21
N ARG A 2 -37.37 -31.32 -12.40
CA ARG A 2 -37.21 -30.99 -10.98
C ARG A 2 -36.24 -29.84 -10.65
N LYS A 3 -36.84 -28.67 -10.66
CA LYS A 3 -36.37 -27.47 -9.95
C LYS A 3 -36.62 -27.68 -8.44
N LEU A 4 -35.59 -27.49 -7.63
CA LEU A 4 -35.74 -27.43 -6.17
C LEU A 4 -35.60 -25.95 -5.75
N LEU A 5 -36.71 -25.32 -5.39
CA LEU A 5 -36.77 -24.02 -4.72
C LEU A 5 -36.51 -24.26 -3.23
N LEU A 6 -35.49 -23.61 -2.70
CA LEU A 6 -35.29 -23.49 -1.26
C LEU A 6 -35.71 -22.09 -0.82
N ALA A 7 -36.77 -22.04 -0.04
CA ALA A 7 -37.29 -20.84 0.61
C ALA A 7 -36.48 -20.54 1.88
N VAL A 8 -36.10 -19.26 2.04
CA VAL A 8 -35.46 -18.75 3.24
C VAL A 8 -36.51 -18.08 4.12
N PRO A 9 -36.66 -18.43 5.40
CA PRO A 9 -37.60 -17.75 6.30
C PRO A 9 -37.00 -16.46 6.83
N ALA A 10 -37.77 -15.39 6.77
CA ALA A 10 -37.50 -14.13 7.41
C ALA A 10 -37.70 -14.21 8.92
N VAL A 11 -36.68 -13.86 9.69
CA VAL A 11 -36.77 -13.71 11.15
C VAL A 11 -37.09 -12.25 11.44
N VAL A 12 -38.28 -12.01 11.97
CA VAL A 12 -38.74 -10.72 12.51
C VAL A 12 -38.35 -10.66 13.99
N LEU A 13 -37.45 -9.77 14.35
CA LEU A 13 -37.11 -9.48 15.75
C LEU A 13 -38.00 -8.35 16.28
N PHE A 14 -38.84 -8.71 17.23
CA PHE A 14 -39.72 -7.83 18.00
C PHE A 14 -38.93 -7.23 19.17
N VAL A 15 -38.86 -5.91 19.28
CA VAL A 15 -38.31 -5.19 20.43
C VAL A 15 -39.47 -4.65 21.25
N PRO A 16 -39.63 -5.01 22.54
CA PRO A 16 -40.59 -4.37 23.40
C PRO A 16 -40.01 -3.09 24.02
N ALA A 17 -40.72 -2.00 23.85
CA ALA A 17 -40.57 -0.77 24.62
C ALA A 17 -41.25 -0.95 25.99
N CYS A 18 -40.55 -0.68 27.05
CA CYS A 18 -41.19 -0.43 28.34
C CYS A 18 -40.48 0.73 29.04
N GLY A 19 -41.14 1.87 29.08
CA GLY A 19 -40.71 3.00 29.84
C GLY A 19 -41.21 2.90 31.28
N GLN A 20 -40.46 3.43 32.25
CA GLN A 20 -40.97 3.92 33.50
C GLN A 20 -40.11 5.10 33.96
N ALA A 21 -40.75 6.26 34.00
CA ALA A 21 -40.24 7.48 34.64
C ALA A 21 -40.46 7.36 36.14
N VAL A 22 -39.40 7.49 36.91
CA VAL A 22 -39.46 7.75 38.36
C VAL A 22 -39.01 9.19 38.59
N GLY A 23 -39.96 10.03 38.92
CA GLY A 23 -39.69 11.39 39.35
C GLY A 23 -39.09 11.38 40.78
N VAL A 24 -37.98 12.04 40.94
CA VAL A 24 -37.42 12.43 42.27
C VAL A 24 -37.41 13.96 42.29
N ASP A 25 -38.26 14.46 43.16
CA ASP A 25 -38.37 15.86 43.54
C ASP A 25 -37.17 16.20 44.45
N MET A 26 -36.32 17.17 44.08
CA MET A 26 -35.30 17.75 44.91
C MET A 26 -35.41 19.26 44.97
N PRO A 27 -35.33 19.88 46.14
CA PRO A 27 -35.56 21.31 46.33
C PRO A 27 -34.41 22.14 45.74
N ALA A 28 -34.81 23.29 45.21
CA ALA A 28 -33.92 24.29 44.62
C ALA A 28 -33.08 24.96 45.69
N GLU A 29 -31.77 24.74 45.66
CA GLU A 29 -30.80 25.61 46.35
C GLU A 29 -30.17 26.56 45.33
N THR A 30 -30.46 27.84 45.54
CA THR A 30 -29.96 28.96 44.74
C THR A 30 -28.50 29.25 45.14
N HIS A 31 -27.55 28.67 44.48
CA HIS A 31 -26.13 29.09 44.57
C HIS A 31 -25.81 30.02 43.39
N THR A 32 -25.75 31.31 43.67
CA THR A 32 -25.16 32.32 42.82
C THR A 32 -23.65 32.13 42.79
N LEU A 33 -23.12 31.56 41.71
CA LEU A 33 -21.68 31.53 41.40
C LEU A 33 -21.29 32.73 40.52
N PRO A 34 -20.16 33.38 40.81
CA PRO A 34 -19.69 34.49 39.98
C PRO A 34 -19.23 33.98 38.60
N THR A 35 -19.84 34.54 37.57
CA THR A 35 -19.46 34.34 36.18
C THR A 35 -18.11 34.98 35.89
N SER A 36 -17.03 34.22 35.98
CA SER A 36 -15.78 34.55 35.30
C SER A 36 -15.73 33.73 34.00
N GLN A 37 -16.08 34.36 32.90
CA GLN A 37 -15.83 33.80 31.55
C GLN A 37 -14.33 33.78 31.31
N PRO A 38 -13.72 32.63 31.01
CA PRO A 38 -12.40 32.62 30.42
C PRO A 38 -12.49 33.16 29.01
N THR A 39 -11.81 34.26 28.74
CA THR A 39 -11.55 34.76 27.41
C THR A 39 -10.75 33.68 26.66
N VAL A 40 -11.38 32.95 25.76
CA VAL A 40 -10.69 32.03 24.87
C VAL A 40 -10.04 32.89 23.80
N GLU A 41 -8.75 33.12 23.97
CA GLU A 41 -7.89 33.64 22.91
C GLU A 41 -7.90 32.66 21.74
N PRO A 42 -8.16 33.08 20.50
CA PRO A 42 -8.14 32.17 19.37
C PRO A 42 -6.72 31.61 19.23
N ALA A 43 -6.55 30.32 19.48
CA ALA A 43 -5.32 29.60 19.21
C ALA A 43 -4.99 29.78 17.72
N ALA A 44 -3.78 30.32 17.47
CA ALA A 44 -3.23 30.37 16.12
C ALA A 44 -3.25 28.96 15.51
N PRO A 45 -3.47 28.81 14.19
CA PRO A 45 -3.43 27.51 13.55
C PRO A 45 -2.07 26.88 13.81
N VAL A 46 -2.06 25.76 14.51
CA VAL A 46 -0.88 24.91 14.63
C VAL A 46 -0.61 24.41 13.23
N ALA A 47 0.40 24.99 12.58
CA ALA A 47 0.94 24.43 11.36
C ALA A 47 1.36 23.00 11.72
N THR A 48 0.64 22.02 11.15
CA THR A 48 1.05 20.63 11.19
C THR A 48 2.37 20.58 10.44
N ALA A 49 3.46 20.62 11.15
CA ALA A 49 4.78 20.40 10.58
C ALA A 49 4.73 18.98 10.02
N GLU A 50 4.88 18.89 8.70
CA GLU A 50 5.14 17.64 8.01
C GLU A 50 6.37 17.01 8.69
N PRO A 51 6.31 15.74 9.10
CA PRO A 51 7.44 15.13 9.80
C PRO A 51 8.66 15.14 8.89
N GLU A 52 9.74 15.76 9.36
CA GLU A 52 11.03 15.70 8.67
C GLU A 52 11.48 14.25 8.55
N PRO A 53 11.89 13.77 7.35
CA PRO A 53 12.30 12.40 7.12
C PRO A 53 13.46 12.01 8.04
N ARG A 54 13.35 10.85 8.67
CA ARG A 54 14.36 10.31 9.59
C ARG A 54 15.36 9.46 8.81
N GLY A 55 16.57 9.97 8.63
CA GLY A 55 17.72 9.19 8.17
C GLY A 55 17.57 8.47 6.83
N ASP A 56 16.99 7.30 6.87
CA ASP A 56 16.77 6.45 5.69
C ASP A 56 15.34 6.57 5.09
N GLU A 57 14.57 7.56 5.54
CA GLU A 57 13.23 7.87 5.04
C GLU A 57 13.30 8.93 3.94
N PHE A 58 12.62 8.66 2.83
CA PHE A 58 12.56 9.50 1.65
C PHE A 58 11.11 9.73 1.23
N VAL A 59 10.82 10.81 0.50
CA VAL A 59 9.49 11.02 -0.08
C VAL A 59 9.56 10.73 -1.57
N VAL A 60 8.65 9.92 -2.09
CA VAL A 60 8.57 9.62 -3.53
C VAL A 60 7.98 10.82 -4.26
N THR A 61 8.71 11.35 -5.24
CA THR A 61 8.35 12.57 -5.98
C THR A 61 7.90 12.29 -7.42
N TYR A 62 8.32 11.16 -7.98
CA TYR A 62 7.98 10.79 -9.36
C TYR A 62 8.03 9.27 -9.56
N ILE A 63 7.16 8.75 -10.41
CA ILE A 63 7.14 7.35 -10.86
C ILE A 63 7.61 7.32 -12.31
N GLU A 64 8.71 6.63 -12.59
CA GLU A 64 9.20 6.44 -13.96
C GLU A 64 8.46 5.30 -14.66
N ASP A 65 8.30 4.18 -13.94
CA ASP A 65 7.57 3.00 -14.35
C ASP A 65 7.14 2.16 -13.13
N GLY A 66 6.71 0.90 -13.35
CA GLY A 66 6.21 0.03 -12.27
C GLY A 66 7.27 -0.44 -11.27
N ASP A 67 8.56 -0.27 -11.56
CA ASP A 67 9.66 -0.71 -10.68
C ASP A 67 10.78 0.31 -10.51
N THR A 68 10.58 1.53 -11.01
CA THR A 68 11.54 2.62 -10.88
C THR A 68 10.85 3.90 -10.42
N ILE A 69 11.30 4.45 -9.30
CA ILE A 69 10.78 5.68 -8.67
C ILE A 69 11.89 6.72 -8.53
N GLU A 70 11.51 7.99 -8.33
CA GLU A 70 12.40 9.06 -7.93
C GLU A 70 11.99 9.59 -6.55
N VAL A 71 12.98 9.86 -5.71
CA VAL A 71 12.76 10.40 -4.37
C VAL A 71 13.15 11.87 -4.27
N ASN A 72 12.76 12.51 -3.18
CA ASN A 72 12.94 13.95 -2.91
C ASN A 72 14.38 14.45 -2.94
N THR A 73 15.36 13.58 -2.91
CA THR A 73 16.79 13.91 -3.12
C THR A 73 17.17 13.98 -4.59
N GLY A 74 16.28 13.60 -5.52
CA GLY A 74 16.51 13.49 -6.96
C GLY A 74 17.20 12.20 -7.38
N GLU A 75 17.32 11.23 -6.47
CA GLU A 75 17.86 9.90 -6.75
C GLU A 75 16.78 9.01 -7.37
N ARG A 76 17.19 8.28 -8.40
CA ARG A 76 16.36 7.23 -9.01
C ARG A 76 16.62 5.91 -8.31
N VAL A 77 15.55 5.24 -7.96
CA VAL A 77 15.57 3.97 -7.23
C VAL A 77 14.93 2.88 -8.07
N ARG A 78 15.66 1.82 -8.39
CA ARG A 78 15.18 0.60 -9.02
C ARG A 78 14.88 -0.44 -7.93
N LEU A 79 13.65 -0.90 -7.89
CA LEU A 79 13.25 -1.93 -6.92
C LEU A 79 13.97 -3.24 -7.20
N ILE A 80 14.51 -3.85 -6.14
CA ILE A 80 15.24 -5.12 -6.21
C ILE A 80 14.25 -6.28 -6.38
N GLY A 81 14.64 -7.26 -7.18
CA GLY A 81 13.99 -8.57 -7.24
C GLY A 81 12.69 -8.64 -8.02
N ILE A 82 12.25 -7.55 -8.62
CA ILE A 82 11.06 -7.49 -9.46
C ILE A 82 11.36 -6.89 -10.84
N ASP A 83 10.49 -7.16 -11.79
CA ASP A 83 10.50 -6.59 -13.13
C ASP A 83 9.06 -6.34 -13.59
N THR A 84 8.83 -5.18 -14.19
CA THR A 84 7.51 -4.76 -14.68
C THR A 84 7.54 -4.55 -16.18
N PRO A 85 6.38 -4.51 -16.87
CA PRO A 85 6.35 -4.25 -18.30
C PRO A 85 7.04 -2.93 -18.67
N GLU A 86 7.83 -2.96 -19.73
CA GLU A 86 8.52 -1.79 -20.28
C GLU A 86 7.57 -0.89 -21.09
N GLN A 87 7.94 0.36 -21.36
CA GLN A 87 7.11 1.41 -21.97
C GLN A 87 6.36 0.99 -23.26
N SER A 88 6.88 0.05 -24.04
CA SER A 88 6.22 -0.44 -25.25
C SER A 88 5.45 -1.74 -25.06
N GLU A 89 5.41 -2.23 -23.84
CA GLU A 89 4.79 -3.49 -23.48
C GLU A 89 3.39 -3.28 -22.91
N CYS A 90 2.58 -4.28 -23.09
CA CYS A 90 1.26 -4.31 -22.52
C CYS A 90 1.33 -4.44 -20.99
N GLY A 91 0.51 -3.64 -20.27
CA GLY A 91 0.52 -3.58 -18.81
C GLY A 91 1.46 -2.53 -18.23
N PHE A 92 2.24 -1.83 -19.05
CA PHE A 92 3.14 -0.76 -18.60
C PHE A 92 2.40 0.33 -17.81
N GLU A 93 1.32 0.87 -18.39
CA GLU A 93 0.55 1.94 -17.75
C GLU A 93 -0.13 1.47 -16.47
N ASP A 94 -0.65 0.22 -16.46
CA ASP A 94 -1.30 -0.36 -15.28
C ASP A 94 -0.29 -0.60 -14.15
N ALA A 95 0.92 -1.10 -14.46
CA ALA A 95 1.98 -1.30 -13.50
C ALA A 95 2.49 0.04 -12.93
N SER A 96 2.71 1.04 -13.80
CA SER A 96 3.13 2.38 -13.40
C SER A 96 2.08 3.05 -12.52
N GLN A 97 0.80 2.97 -12.89
CA GLN A 97 -0.30 3.49 -12.08
C GLN A 97 -0.38 2.80 -10.72
N ARG A 98 -0.16 1.48 -10.68
CA ARG A 98 -0.17 0.74 -9.42
C ARG A 98 0.96 1.18 -8.49
N MET A 99 2.16 1.40 -9.01
CA MET A 99 3.29 1.94 -8.24
C MET A 99 3.00 3.37 -7.75
N GLU A 100 2.36 4.20 -8.61
CA GLU A 100 1.92 5.54 -8.24
C GLU A 100 0.93 5.52 -7.05
N GLU A 101 -0.10 4.68 -7.12
CA GLU A 101 -1.08 4.50 -6.04
C GLU A 101 -0.45 4.03 -4.72
N LEU A 102 0.64 3.27 -4.79
CA LEU A 102 1.32 2.74 -3.63
C LEU A 102 2.28 3.74 -2.98
N THR A 103 2.98 4.53 -3.78
CA THR A 103 4.19 5.20 -3.30
C THR A 103 4.24 6.71 -3.54
N LEU A 104 3.53 7.25 -4.56
CA LEU A 104 3.67 8.67 -4.91
C LEU A 104 3.21 9.59 -3.77
N GLY A 105 4.12 10.45 -3.31
CA GLY A 105 3.88 11.37 -2.21
C GLY A 105 4.02 10.74 -0.83
N GLU A 106 4.21 9.42 -0.75
CA GLU A 106 4.39 8.70 0.50
C GLU A 106 5.84 8.79 1.00
N THR A 107 5.99 8.66 2.31
CA THR A 107 7.30 8.47 2.94
C THR A 107 7.67 6.98 2.87
N VAL A 108 8.83 6.70 2.26
CA VAL A 108 9.34 5.35 2.07
C VAL A 108 10.67 5.14 2.80
N THR A 109 10.88 3.91 3.24
CA THR A 109 12.16 3.43 3.71
C THR A 109 12.87 2.69 2.57
N LEU A 110 14.12 3.05 2.30
CA LEU A 110 14.95 2.44 1.27
C LEU A 110 15.97 1.50 1.90
N THR A 111 15.82 0.18 1.66
CA THR A 111 16.69 -0.84 2.24
C THR A 111 17.61 -1.42 1.15
N PRO A 112 18.97 -1.39 1.32
CA PRO A 112 19.88 -2.09 0.44
C PRO A 112 19.68 -3.62 0.50
N GLY A 113 20.00 -4.35 -0.58
CA GLY A 113 19.87 -5.82 -0.58
C GLY A 113 20.36 -6.50 -1.85
N ALA A 114 20.83 -5.72 -2.84
CA ALA A 114 21.53 -6.25 -4.01
C ALA A 114 23.05 -6.33 -3.76
N GLN A 115 23.76 -7.07 -4.63
CA GLN A 115 25.23 -7.15 -4.55
C GLN A 115 25.89 -5.81 -4.83
N ASP A 116 25.34 -5.05 -5.79
CA ASP A 116 25.78 -3.70 -6.12
C ASP A 116 24.83 -2.68 -5.49
N ASP A 117 25.35 -1.53 -5.13
CA ASP A 117 24.57 -0.43 -4.55
C ASP A 117 23.79 0.34 -5.62
N VAL A 118 24.35 0.43 -6.82
CA VAL A 118 23.78 1.11 -7.98
C VAL A 118 23.92 0.25 -9.23
N ASP A 119 22.97 0.39 -10.14
CA ASP A 119 23.03 -0.28 -11.43
C ASP A 119 23.89 0.50 -12.45
N ARG A 120 24.04 -0.09 -13.66
CA ARG A 120 24.80 0.52 -14.76
C ARG A 120 24.24 1.88 -15.26
N TYR A 121 23.00 2.21 -14.89
CA TYR A 121 22.33 3.46 -15.25
C TYR A 121 22.39 4.49 -14.13
N GLY A 122 23.05 4.17 -13.01
CA GLY A 122 23.17 5.03 -11.84
C GLY A 122 21.95 5.09 -10.95
N ARG A 123 21.01 4.12 -11.07
CA ARG A 123 19.87 3.98 -10.16
C ARG A 123 20.29 3.24 -8.90
N LEU A 124 19.85 3.70 -7.74
CA LEU A 124 20.01 2.98 -6.48
C LEU A 124 19.22 1.66 -6.52
N LEU A 125 19.82 0.57 -6.10
CA LEU A 125 19.16 -0.72 -5.97
C LEU A 125 18.65 -0.88 -4.54
N ARG A 126 17.31 -0.80 -4.34
CA ARG A 126 16.70 -0.83 -3.00
C ARG A 126 15.41 -1.65 -2.98
N TYR A 127 15.10 -2.18 -1.82
CA TYR A 127 13.72 -2.46 -1.46
C TYR A 127 13.05 -1.17 -1.03
N VAL A 128 11.77 -1.03 -1.32
CA VAL A 128 10.98 0.17 -1.05
C VAL A 128 9.81 -0.22 -0.14
N ASP A 129 9.80 0.32 1.06
CA ASP A 129 8.76 0.03 2.04
C ASP A 129 7.97 1.31 2.37
N VAL A 130 6.64 1.25 2.29
CA VAL A 130 5.71 2.28 2.77
C VAL A 130 5.20 1.83 4.14
N GLY A 131 5.76 2.37 5.21
CA GLY A 131 5.54 1.83 6.56
C GLY A 131 5.99 0.38 6.66
N ASP A 132 5.06 -0.54 6.94
CA ASP A 132 5.33 -1.99 7.03
C ASP A 132 5.01 -2.74 5.72
N VAL A 133 4.72 -2.03 4.63
CA VAL A 133 4.30 -2.62 3.36
C VAL A 133 5.42 -2.59 2.34
N ASP A 134 5.88 -3.76 1.90
CA ASP A 134 6.85 -3.91 0.82
C ASP A 134 6.18 -3.67 -0.55
N ALA A 135 6.58 -2.60 -1.25
CA ALA A 135 6.03 -2.24 -2.54
C ALA A 135 6.29 -3.33 -3.60
N GLY A 136 7.46 -3.96 -3.58
CA GLY A 136 7.81 -5.05 -4.50
C GLY A 136 6.92 -6.27 -4.31
N GLU A 137 6.68 -6.68 -3.05
CA GLU A 137 5.77 -7.77 -2.74
C GLU A 137 4.34 -7.48 -3.22
N VAL A 138 3.84 -6.27 -2.99
CA VAL A 138 2.49 -5.87 -3.44
C VAL A 138 2.37 -5.89 -4.95
N MET A 139 3.41 -5.44 -5.69
CA MET A 139 3.43 -5.48 -7.15
C MET A 139 3.35 -6.92 -7.68
N LEU A 140 4.10 -7.86 -7.08
CA LEU A 140 4.05 -9.29 -7.39
C LEU A 140 2.67 -9.90 -7.09
N MET A 141 2.13 -9.69 -5.88
CA MET A 141 0.82 -10.20 -5.49
C MET A 141 -0.32 -9.64 -6.33
N SER A 142 -0.16 -8.43 -6.82
CA SER A 142 -1.14 -7.75 -7.66
C SER A 142 -1.06 -8.14 -9.14
N GLY A 143 -0.01 -8.87 -9.54
CA GLY A 143 0.18 -9.32 -10.91
C GLY A 143 0.74 -8.26 -11.86
N PHE A 144 1.30 -7.18 -11.32
CA PHE A 144 1.92 -6.09 -12.09
C PHE A 144 3.42 -6.25 -12.27
N ALA A 145 4.03 -7.20 -11.57
CA ALA A 145 5.45 -7.52 -11.66
C ALA A 145 5.71 -9.02 -11.66
N ILE A 146 6.86 -9.42 -12.18
CA ILE A 146 7.39 -10.77 -12.07
C ILE A 146 8.67 -10.77 -11.22
N PRO A 147 9.02 -11.86 -10.50
CA PRO A 147 10.30 -11.96 -9.84
C PRO A 147 11.43 -12.03 -10.86
N ARG A 148 12.45 -11.18 -10.69
CA ARG A 148 13.61 -11.09 -11.60
C ARG A 148 14.87 -10.76 -10.82
N TYR A 149 16.02 -10.97 -11.49
CA TYR A 149 17.34 -10.69 -10.91
C TYR A 149 17.59 -11.40 -9.59
N ASN A 150 17.16 -12.65 -9.52
CA ASN A 150 17.20 -13.52 -8.35
C ASN A 150 18.12 -14.73 -8.59
N SER A 151 18.13 -15.67 -7.64
CA SER A 151 18.98 -16.89 -7.71
C SER A 151 18.69 -17.76 -8.93
N THR A 152 17.47 -17.77 -9.45
CA THR A 152 17.08 -18.57 -10.64
C THR A 152 17.53 -17.92 -11.94
N ASP A 153 17.76 -16.62 -11.95
CA ASP A 153 18.23 -15.85 -13.11
C ASP A 153 19.76 -15.75 -13.17
N GLY A 154 20.47 -16.34 -12.18
CA GLY A 154 21.93 -16.33 -12.11
C GLY A 154 22.55 -15.09 -11.42
N TYR A 155 21.73 -14.25 -10.79
CA TYR A 155 22.19 -13.04 -10.08
C TYR A 155 22.56 -13.30 -8.60
N GLY A 156 22.25 -14.47 -8.07
CA GLY A 156 22.38 -14.81 -6.66
C GLY A 156 21.09 -14.53 -5.90
N GLU A 157 21.01 -15.11 -4.71
CA GLU A 157 19.85 -14.92 -3.84
C GLU A 157 19.90 -13.52 -3.20
N HIS A 158 18.76 -12.82 -3.20
CA HIS A 158 18.58 -11.57 -2.49
C HIS A 158 17.70 -11.77 -1.24
N ASP A 159 17.82 -10.89 -0.25
CA ASP A 159 17.25 -11.09 1.08
C ASP A 159 15.72 -11.32 1.09
N ARG A 160 14.98 -10.74 0.14
CA ARG A 160 13.51 -10.89 0.05
C ARG A 160 13.05 -11.92 -0.99
N GLU A 161 13.95 -12.64 -1.63
CA GLU A 161 13.59 -13.70 -2.60
C GLU A 161 12.64 -14.76 -1.99
N PRO A 162 12.86 -15.24 -0.75
CA PRO A 162 11.94 -16.19 -0.11
C PRO A 162 10.51 -15.65 0.09
N LEU A 163 10.35 -14.33 0.14
CA LEU A 163 9.06 -13.64 0.26
C LEU A 163 8.42 -13.40 -1.12
N TYR A 164 9.22 -13.01 -2.09
CA TYR A 164 8.74 -12.60 -3.42
C TYR A 164 8.21 -13.76 -4.26
N LYS A 165 8.81 -14.93 -4.14
CA LYS A 165 8.36 -16.12 -4.87
C LYS A 165 6.94 -16.56 -4.49
N PRO A 166 6.56 -16.73 -3.20
CA PRO A 166 5.18 -17.00 -2.81
C PRO A 166 4.21 -15.87 -3.19
N ALA A 167 4.65 -14.60 -3.09
CA ALA A 167 3.84 -13.45 -3.47
C ALA A 167 3.45 -13.50 -4.96
N TYR A 168 4.40 -13.83 -5.83
CA TYR A 168 4.15 -14.04 -7.24
C TYR A 168 3.16 -15.20 -7.49
N GLU A 169 3.35 -16.35 -6.84
CA GLU A 169 2.45 -17.50 -6.97
C GLU A 169 1.00 -17.15 -6.60
N VAL A 170 0.79 -16.27 -5.61
CA VAL A 170 -0.53 -15.74 -5.23
C VAL A 170 -1.12 -14.89 -6.36
N GLY A 171 -0.34 -13.99 -6.94
CA GLY A 171 -0.75 -13.15 -8.07
C GLY A 171 -1.11 -13.99 -9.30
N GLU A 172 -0.28 -14.98 -9.62
CA GLU A 172 -0.50 -15.92 -10.73
C GLU A 172 -1.77 -16.75 -10.54
N ALA A 173 -1.95 -17.35 -9.36
CA ALA A 173 -3.13 -18.14 -9.03
C ALA A 173 -4.44 -17.33 -9.07
N ALA A 174 -4.36 -16.02 -8.81
CA ALA A 174 -5.49 -15.11 -8.93
C ALA A 174 -5.79 -14.67 -10.37
N GLY A 175 -4.99 -15.12 -11.35
CA GLY A 175 -5.13 -14.77 -12.77
C GLY A 175 -4.85 -13.29 -13.08
N LYS A 176 -4.08 -12.62 -12.23
CA LYS A 176 -3.84 -11.18 -12.32
C LYS A 176 -2.81 -10.77 -13.37
N PHE A 177 -2.05 -11.74 -13.91
CA PHE A 177 -1.03 -11.48 -14.95
C PHE A 177 -1.58 -11.35 -16.38
N ASN A 178 -2.89 -11.47 -16.58
CA ASN A 178 -3.54 -11.22 -17.87
C ASN A 178 -3.90 -9.74 -18.03
N LEU A 179 -2.90 -8.87 -17.89
CA LEU A 179 -3.07 -7.41 -18.10
C LEU A 179 -3.43 -7.08 -19.56
N CYS A 180 -3.33 -8.06 -20.45
CA CYS A 180 -3.64 -7.93 -21.86
C CYS A 180 -4.36 -9.18 -22.32
N ASP A 181 -5.53 -9.03 -22.86
CA ASP A 181 -6.46 -10.11 -23.24
C ASP A 181 -5.85 -11.20 -24.17
N ASP A 182 -4.66 -11.02 -24.73
CA ASP A 182 -4.04 -11.93 -25.70
C ASP A 182 -2.58 -12.31 -25.40
N LYS A 183 -1.98 -11.87 -24.28
CA LYS A 183 -0.57 -12.19 -24.00
C LYS A 183 -0.49 -13.20 -22.86
N PRO A 184 0.08 -14.41 -23.10
CA PRO A 184 0.40 -15.31 -22.01
C PRO A 184 1.38 -14.60 -21.04
N PRO A 185 1.37 -14.95 -19.73
CA PRO A 185 2.30 -14.40 -18.77
C PRO A 185 3.73 -14.53 -19.33
N PRO A 186 4.61 -13.57 -19.04
CA PRO A 186 5.98 -13.62 -19.52
C PRO A 186 6.60 -14.95 -19.07
N ILE A 187 6.96 -15.78 -20.06
CA ILE A 187 7.65 -17.04 -19.79
C ILE A 187 9.02 -16.64 -19.24
N ILE A 188 9.31 -17.04 -18.01
CA ILE A 188 10.65 -16.98 -17.48
C ILE A 188 11.48 -17.97 -18.31
N GLU A 189 12.08 -17.52 -19.40
CA GLU A 189 13.05 -18.32 -20.13
C GLU A 189 14.25 -18.54 -19.19
N GLN A 190 14.35 -19.76 -18.72
CA GLN A 190 15.57 -20.27 -18.07
C GLN A 190 16.67 -20.27 -19.14
N GLN A 191 17.59 -19.33 -19.08
CA GLN A 191 18.83 -19.32 -19.86
C GLN A 191 19.94 -20.02 -19.10
#